data_ae7eab2b2c37f1f5a27008922d9cb9e3
#
_entry.id   ae7eab2b2c37f1f5a27008922d9cb9e3
#
_cell.length_a   1.000
_cell.length_b   1.000
_cell.length_c   1.000
_cell.angle_alpha   90.00
_cell.angle_beta   90.00
_cell.angle_gamma   90.00
#
_symmetry.space_group_name_H-M   'P 1'
#
loop_
_entity.id
_entity.type
_entity.pdbx_description
1 polymer ?
#
loop_
_entity_poly.entity_id
_entity_poly.type
_entity_poly.pdbx_seq_one_letter_code
_entity_poly.pdbx_strand_id
1 'polypeptide(L)'
;MGQLVERMNKKAIVIGATSGIGREVALQLAEKGWLVGIAGRRTDLLREVQRQAPEGRIACFRQIDFTKDDASDLLQEMISEMGGMDLYFHSSGIGWQNTTLDIDKDLQTVATNGMGFVRMVATAYRWMAGNHKKGHIACI
;
A
#
# COMPACT_ATOMS: atom_id res chain seq x y z
N MET A 1 -17.54 -21.79 -7.53
CA MET A 1 -18.12 -21.12 -6.35
C MET A 1 -17.10 -20.97 -5.21
N GLY A 2 -16.45 -22.05 -4.78
CA GLY A 2 -15.50 -22.00 -3.67
C GLY A 2 -14.33 -21.05 -3.88
N GLN A 3 -13.69 -21.04 -5.04
CA GLN A 3 -12.58 -20.16 -5.36
C GLN A 3 -12.97 -18.66 -5.37
N LEU A 4 -14.17 -18.34 -5.87
CA LEU A 4 -14.65 -16.97 -5.90
C LEU A 4 -14.93 -16.46 -4.48
N VAL A 5 -15.60 -17.26 -3.66
CA VAL A 5 -15.88 -16.91 -2.25
C VAL A 5 -14.57 -16.74 -1.48
N GLU A 6 -13.59 -17.62 -1.69
CA GLU A 6 -12.28 -17.53 -1.08
C GLU A 6 -11.55 -16.24 -1.47
N ARG A 7 -11.57 -15.86 -2.77
CA ARG A 7 -10.97 -14.61 -3.25
C ARG A 7 -11.66 -13.38 -2.69
N MET A 8 -13.00 -13.39 -2.58
CA MET A 8 -13.76 -12.27 -2.01
C MET A 8 -13.46 -12.02 -0.53
N ASN A 9 -12.91 -13.01 0.17
CA ASN A 9 -12.48 -12.88 1.54
C ASN A 9 -11.00 -12.48 1.69
N LYS A 10 -10.24 -12.48 0.59
CA LYS A 10 -8.83 -12.04 0.60
C LYS A 10 -8.74 -10.52 0.68
N LYS A 11 -7.76 -10.06 1.44
CA LYS A 11 -7.55 -8.65 1.75
C LYS A 11 -6.14 -8.22 1.36
N ALA A 12 -6.06 -7.14 0.61
CA ALA A 12 -4.79 -6.56 0.19
C ALA A 12 -4.69 -5.11 0.63
N ILE A 13 -3.48 -4.69 0.97
CA ILE A 13 -3.15 -3.28 1.17
C ILE A 13 -2.09 -2.90 0.14
N VAL A 14 -2.36 -1.87 -0.62
CA VAL A 14 -1.48 -1.36 -1.68
C VAL A 14 -0.99 0.03 -1.29
N ILE A 15 0.31 0.15 -1.08
CA ILE A 15 0.97 1.44 -0.82
C ILE A 15 1.52 1.99 -2.14
N GLY A 16 1.33 3.29 -2.37
CA GLY A 16 1.68 3.90 -3.63
C GLY A 16 0.64 3.68 -4.73
N ALA A 17 -0.63 3.68 -4.35
CA ALA A 17 -1.75 3.34 -5.23
C ALA A 17 -2.28 4.52 -6.05
N THR A 18 -1.68 5.71 -5.96
CA THR A 18 -2.18 6.90 -6.64
C THR A 18 -1.86 6.95 -8.12
N SER A 19 -0.85 6.22 -8.56
CA SER A 19 -0.42 6.23 -9.96
C SER A 19 0.39 4.97 -10.30
N GLY A 20 0.64 4.77 -11.58
CA GLY A 20 1.54 3.74 -12.08
C GLY A 20 1.15 2.32 -11.71
N ILE A 21 2.15 1.51 -11.36
CA ILE A 21 1.98 0.08 -11.09
C ILE A 21 1.09 -0.17 -9.87
N GLY A 22 1.28 0.60 -8.80
CA GLY A 22 0.48 0.44 -7.58
C GLY A 22 -1.01 0.65 -7.81
N ARG A 23 -1.37 1.67 -8.57
CA ARG A 23 -2.76 1.93 -8.97
C ARG A 23 -3.34 0.76 -9.77
N GLU A 24 -2.61 0.30 -10.77
CA GLU A 24 -3.06 -0.80 -11.63
C GLU A 24 -3.24 -2.11 -10.83
N VAL A 25 -2.30 -2.42 -9.94
CA VAL A 25 -2.41 -3.59 -9.06
C VAL A 25 -3.66 -3.49 -8.18
N ALA A 26 -3.90 -2.33 -7.57
CA ALA A 26 -5.09 -2.13 -6.73
C ALA A 26 -6.39 -2.35 -7.51
N LEU A 27 -6.49 -1.81 -8.71
CA LEU A 27 -7.67 -1.99 -9.57
C LEU A 27 -7.86 -3.43 -10.02
N GLN A 28 -6.80 -4.11 -10.42
CA GLN A 28 -6.88 -5.51 -10.84
C GLN A 28 -7.25 -6.44 -9.69
N LEU A 29 -6.71 -6.23 -8.51
CA LEU A 29 -7.08 -7.00 -7.32
C LEU A 29 -8.57 -6.81 -7.00
N ALA A 30 -9.04 -5.57 -7.03
CA ALA A 30 -10.45 -5.26 -6.79
C ALA A 30 -11.37 -5.96 -7.82
N GLU A 31 -11.00 -5.93 -9.10
CA GLU A 31 -11.75 -6.60 -10.16
C GLU A 31 -11.79 -8.12 -9.98
N LYS A 32 -10.75 -8.69 -9.39
CA LYS A 32 -10.70 -10.13 -9.09
C LYS A 32 -11.44 -10.52 -7.79
N GLY A 33 -12.07 -9.56 -7.14
CA GLY A 33 -12.88 -9.79 -5.96
C GLY A 33 -12.17 -9.62 -4.63
N TRP A 34 -10.93 -9.18 -4.62
CA TRP A 34 -10.22 -8.85 -3.37
C TRP A 34 -10.83 -7.61 -2.73
N LEU A 35 -10.82 -7.61 -1.40
CA LEU A 35 -11.05 -6.39 -0.64
C LEU A 35 -9.72 -5.64 -0.54
N VAL A 36 -9.68 -4.39 -0.98
CA VAL A 36 -8.43 -3.64 -1.13
C VAL A 36 -8.46 -2.36 -0.30
N GLY A 37 -7.43 -2.14 0.49
CA GLY A 37 -7.12 -0.85 1.09
C GLY A 37 -6.00 -0.19 0.30
N ILE A 38 -6.11 1.10 0.07
CA ILE A 38 -5.12 1.84 -0.70
C ILE A 38 -4.57 3.02 0.08
N ALA A 39 -3.30 3.32 -0.12
CA ALA A 39 -2.66 4.45 0.53
C ALA A 39 -1.69 5.17 -0.39
N GLY A 40 -1.54 6.45 -0.13
CA GLY A 40 -0.65 7.34 -0.85
C GLY A 40 -0.73 8.75 -0.26
N ARG A 41 0.03 9.67 -0.82
CA ARG A 41 0.05 11.05 -0.32
C ARG A 41 -1.09 11.92 -0.84
N ARG A 42 -1.70 11.56 -1.96
CA ARG A 42 -2.68 12.38 -2.67
C ARG A 42 -4.08 11.81 -2.54
N THR A 43 -4.84 12.33 -1.59
CA THR A 43 -6.19 11.87 -1.26
C THR A 43 -7.15 11.97 -2.44
N ASP A 44 -7.04 13.01 -3.26
CA ASP A 44 -7.86 13.20 -4.45
C ASP A 44 -7.69 12.04 -5.45
N LEU A 45 -6.46 11.59 -5.66
CA LEU A 45 -6.17 10.47 -6.54
C LEU A 45 -6.62 9.13 -5.94
N LEU A 46 -6.51 8.96 -4.61
CA LEU A 46 -7.03 7.77 -3.94
C LEU A 46 -8.54 7.64 -4.12
N ARG A 47 -9.28 8.73 -3.99
CA ARG A 47 -10.72 8.75 -4.24
C ARG A 47 -11.06 8.39 -5.69
N GLU A 48 -10.26 8.84 -6.62
CA GLU A 48 -10.44 8.50 -8.03
C GLU A 48 -10.25 7.01 -8.28
N VAL A 49 -9.24 6.39 -7.69
CA VAL A 49 -9.02 4.94 -7.77
C VAL A 49 -10.22 4.20 -7.18
N GLN A 50 -10.74 4.64 -6.04
CA GLN A 50 -11.92 4.05 -5.43
C GLN A 50 -13.13 4.12 -6.36
N ARG A 51 -13.35 5.23 -7.05
CA ARG A 51 -14.46 5.38 -8.00
C ARG A 51 -14.33 4.47 -9.22
N GLN A 52 -13.11 4.22 -9.69
CA GLN A 52 -12.85 3.39 -10.85
C GLN A 52 -12.97 1.88 -10.56
N ALA A 53 -12.81 1.50 -9.31
CA ALA A 53 -12.91 0.10 -8.89
C ALA A 53 -14.37 -0.36 -8.79
N PRO A 54 -14.62 -1.67 -8.85
CA PRO A 54 -15.96 -2.21 -8.55
C PRO A 54 -16.43 -1.75 -7.17
N GLU A 55 -17.72 -1.45 -7.06
CA GLU A 55 -18.32 -0.90 -5.86
C GLU A 55 -18.01 -1.77 -4.63
N GLY A 56 -17.54 -1.12 -3.57
CA GLY A 56 -17.24 -1.76 -2.28
C GLY A 56 -15.93 -2.53 -2.24
N ARG A 57 -15.22 -2.68 -3.35
CA ARG A 57 -13.95 -3.44 -3.36
C ARG A 57 -12.76 -2.65 -2.84
N ILE A 58 -12.73 -1.33 -3.04
CA ILE A 58 -11.77 -0.47 -2.33
C ILE A 58 -12.43 -0.08 -0.99
N ALA A 59 -12.15 -0.87 0.03
CA ALA A 59 -12.84 -0.78 1.32
C ALA A 59 -12.39 0.41 2.16
N CYS A 60 -11.14 0.83 2.00
CA CYS A 60 -10.64 2.03 2.66
C CYS A 60 -9.53 2.67 1.84
N PHE A 61 -9.36 3.95 2.02
CA PHE A 61 -8.17 4.65 1.58
C PHE A 61 -7.66 5.56 2.69
N ARG A 62 -6.35 5.75 2.74
CA ARG A 62 -5.73 6.56 3.78
C ARG A 62 -4.56 7.35 3.23
N GLN A 63 -4.50 8.61 3.61
CA GLN A 63 -3.33 9.43 3.30
C GLN A 63 -2.17 8.98 4.18
N ILE A 64 -1.14 8.43 3.57
CA ILE A 64 0.08 8.03 4.27
C ILE A 64 1.28 8.59 3.51
N ASP A 65 2.08 9.37 4.21
CA ASP A 65 3.43 9.71 3.80
C ASP A 65 4.38 8.84 4.64
N PHE A 66 4.92 7.77 4.04
CA PHE A 66 5.73 6.80 4.79
C PHE A 66 7.14 7.32 5.11
N THR A 67 7.48 8.53 4.72
CA THR A 67 8.67 9.23 5.25
C THR A 67 8.42 9.83 6.64
N LYS A 68 7.18 9.85 7.09
CA LYS A 68 6.77 10.38 8.40
C LYS A 68 6.72 9.29 9.46
N ASP A 69 6.91 9.70 10.72
CA ASP A 69 6.99 8.77 11.86
C ASP A 69 5.66 8.07 12.16
N ASP A 70 4.53 8.68 11.82
CA ASP A 70 3.19 8.12 12.06
C ASP A 70 2.77 7.06 11.04
N ALA A 71 3.55 6.84 9.99
CA ALA A 71 3.16 5.96 8.89
C ALA A 71 2.92 4.51 9.35
N SER A 72 3.72 4.01 10.29
CA SER A 72 3.54 2.67 10.85
C SER A 72 2.19 2.52 11.56
N ASP A 73 1.81 3.51 12.36
CA ASP A 73 0.54 3.52 13.08
C ASP A 73 -0.63 3.60 12.11
N LEU A 74 -0.53 4.44 11.08
CA LEU A 74 -1.56 4.56 10.05
C LEU A 74 -1.75 3.25 9.27
N LEU A 75 -0.68 2.53 8.99
CA LEU A 75 -0.78 1.22 8.36
C LEU A 75 -1.47 0.21 9.27
N GLN A 76 -1.14 0.18 10.56
CA GLN A 76 -1.79 -0.69 11.53
C GLN A 76 -3.29 -0.38 11.66
N GLU A 77 -3.66 0.89 11.64
CA GLU A 77 -5.06 1.31 11.64
C GLU A 77 -5.79 0.81 10.38
N MET A 78 -5.16 0.88 9.22
CA MET A 78 -5.73 0.34 7.98
C MET A 78 -5.97 -1.16 8.08
N ILE A 79 -4.99 -1.90 8.58
CA ILE A 79 -5.10 -3.36 8.74
C ILE A 79 -6.28 -3.69 9.66
N SER A 80 -6.43 -2.97 10.76
CA SER A 80 -7.54 -3.15 11.70
C SER A 80 -8.89 -2.82 11.05
N GLU A 81 -8.98 -1.72 10.32
CA GLU A 81 -10.19 -1.32 9.59
C GLU A 81 -10.59 -2.36 8.54
N MET A 82 -9.61 -2.94 7.85
CA MET A 82 -9.81 -3.99 6.86
C MET A 82 -10.20 -5.34 7.49
N GLY A 83 -9.95 -5.52 8.78
CA GLY A 83 -10.15 -6.80 9.46
C GLY A 83 -9.07 -7.82 9.17
N GLY A 84 -7.89 -7.38 8.75
CA GLY A 84 -6.75 -8.22 8.45
C GLY A 84 -6.09 -7.88 7.11
N MET A 85 -5.06 -8.64 6.75
CA MET A 85 -4.29 -8.43 5.53
C MET A 85 -3.67 -9.74 5.07
N ASP A 86 -3.91 -10.12 3.83
CA ASP A 86 -3.31 -11.30 3.18
C ASP A 86 -2.15 -10.94 2.28
N LEU A 87 -2.21 -9.77 1.65
CA LEU A 87 -1.18 -9.24 0.77
C LEU A 87 -0.86 -7.80 1.15
N TYR A 88 0.42 -7.52 1.33
CA TYR A 88 0.95 -6.16 1.39
C TYR A 88 1.75 -5.91 0.12
N PHE A 89 1.34 -4.92 -0.66
CA PHE A 89 2.02 -4.53 -1.89
C PHE A 89 2.62 -3.14 -1.73
N HIS A 90 3.95 -3.07 -1.81
CA HIS A 90 4.68 -1.81 -1.71
C HIS A 90 5.11 -1.36 -3.10
N SER A 91 4.44 -0.36 -3.63
CA SER A 91 4.77 0.25 -4.91
C SER A 91 5.05 1.73 -4.68
N SER A 92 6.24 2.03 -4.22
CA SER A 92 6.58 3.41 -3.94
C SER A 92 8.08 3.61 -4.04
N GLY A 93 8.44 4.71 -4.62
CA GLY A 93 9.80 5.13 -4.79
C GLY A 93 9.85 6.41 -5.60
N ILE A 94 10.90 7.14 -5.41
CA ILE A 94 11.19 8.34 -6.18
C ILE A 94 12.58 8.22 -6.77
N GLY A 95 12.78 8.89 -7.88
CA GLY A 95 14.10 9.03 -8.49
C GLY A 95 14.18 10.37 -9.18
N TRP A 96 15.33 11.00 -9.06
CA TRP A 96 15.59 12.29 -9.64
C TRP A 96 16.91 12.23 -10.41
N GLN A 97 16.95 12.88 -11.56
CA GLN A 97 18.23 13.20 -12.13
C GLN A 97 18.87 14.31 -11.28
N ASN A 98 20.02 14.02 -10.69
CA ASN A 98 20.69 14.93 -9.78
C ASN A 98 22.06 15.33 -10.33
N THR A 99 22.04 16.02 -11.46
CA THR A 99 23.24 16.46 -12.18
C THR A 99 24.05 17.51 -11.41
N THR A 100 23.42 18.19 -10.47
CA THR A 100 24.05 19.24 -9.65
C THR A 100 24.49 18.73 -8.27
N LEU A 101 24.28 17.43 -7.98
CA LEU A 101 24.58 16.81 -6.69
C LEU A 101 23.92 17.54 -5.51
N ASP A 102 22.63 17.85 -5.68
CA ASP A 102 21.81 18.45 -4.65
C ASP A 102 21.56 17.42 -3.54
N ILE A 103 22.13 17.68 -2.37
CA ILE A 103 22.08 16.79 -1.21
C ILE A 103 20.63 16.56 -0.75
N ASP A 104 19.78 17.60 -0.79
CA ASP A 104 18.39 17.49 -0.35
C ASP A 104 17.60 16.49 -1.20
N LYS A 105 17.85 16.46 -2.51
CA LYS A 105 17.25 15.46 -3.41
C LYS A 105 17.72 14.05 -3.08
N ASP A 106 18.99 13.87 -2.80
CA ASP A 106 19.54 12.57 -2.44
C ASP A 106 19.00 12.10 -1.10
N LEU A 107 18.93 12.98 -0.11
CA LEU A 107 18.36 12.66 1.20
C LEU A 107 16.87 12.29 1.10
N GLN A 108 16.12 13.00 0.27
CA GLN A 108 14.71 12.68 0.04
C GLN A 108 14.55 11.31 -0.62
N THR A 109 15.41 10.99 -1.57
CA THR A 109 15.42 9.69 -2.23
C THR A 109 15.70 8.55 -1.23
N VAL A 110 16.71 8.72 -0.37
CA VAL A 110 17.03 7.75 0.68
C VAL A 110 15.89 7.65 1.69
N ALA A 111 15.30 8.76 2.11
CA ALA A 111 14.18 8.76 3.05
C ALA A 111 12.97 7.99 2.48
N THR A 112 12.66 8.17 1.20
CA THR A 112 11.52 7.51 0.57
C THR A 112 11.82 6.06 0.22
N ASN A 113 12.91 5.79 -0.52
CA ASN A 113 13.19 4.47 -1.07
C ASN A 113 13.84 3.54 -0.05
N GLY A 114 14.52 4.08 0.97
CA GLY A 114 15.18 3.33 2.03
C GLY A 114 14.39 3.31 3.32
N MET A 115 14.38 4.40 4.06
CA MET A 115 13.78 4.47 5.40
C MET A 115 12.27 4.23 5.37
N GLY A 116 11.56 4.83 4.43
CA GLY A 116 10.12 4.63 4.28
C GLY A 116 9.79 3.19 3.92
N PHE A 117 10.54 2.60 3.01
CA PHE A 117 10.41 1.19 2.66
C PHE A 117 10.58 0.28 3.89
N VAL A 118 11.67 0.45 4.63
CA VAL A 118 11.96 -0.37 5.83
C VAL A 118 10.83 -0.22 6.85
N ARG A 119 10.40 1.01 7.12
CA ARG A 119 9.31 1.30 8.07
C ARG A 119 8.04 0.54 7.73
N MET A 120 7.62 0.61 6.48
CA MET A 120 6.34 0.03 6.05
C MET A 120 6.40 -1.49 5.93
N VAL A 121 7.45 -2.02 5.32
CA VAL A 121 7.62 -3.47 5.14
C VAL A 121 7.82 -4.17 6.48
N ALA A 122 8.61 -3.59 7.38
CA ALA A 122 8.79 -4.14 8.72
C ALA A 122 7.47 -4.16 9.50
N THR A 123 6.66 -3.12 9.38
CA THR A 123 5.33 -3.06 10.03
C THR A 123 4.42 -4.16 9.50
N ALA A 124 4.34 -4.32 8.19
CA ALA A 124 3.54 -5.38 7.55
C ALA A 124 4.00 -6.78 7.97
N TYR A 125 5.31 -7.00 7.95
CA TYR A 125 5.88 -8.29 8.37
C TYR A 125 5.58 -8.61 9.83
N ARG A 126 5.79 -7.66 10.72
CA ARG A 126 5.52 -7.84 12.16
C ARG A 126 4.06 -8.15 12.43
N TRP A 127 3.17 -7.49 11.71
CA TRP A 127 1.74 -7.79 11.84
C TRP A 127 1.44 -9.23 11.42
N MET A 128 1.94 -9.66 10.26
CA MET A 128 1.72 -11.02 9.76
C MET A 128 2.30 -12.06 10.72
N ALA A 129 3.53 -11.85 11.18
CA ALA A 129 4.20 -12.75 12.11
C ALA A 129 3.47 -12.83 13.47
N GLY A 130 3.06 -11.69 14.01
CA GLY A 130 2.35 -11.60 15.29
C GLY A 130 0.96 -12.24 15.27
N ASN A 131 0.33 -12.31 14.10
CA ASN A 131 -0.99 -12.90 13.92
C ASN A 131 -0.93 -14.32 13.32
N HIS A 132 0.25 -14.91 13.25
CA HIS A 132 0.48 -16.23 12.63
C HIS A 132 -0.09 -16.32 11.22
N LYS A 133 -0.03 -15.22 10.48
CA LYS A 133 -0.64 -15.09 9.17
C LYS A 133 0.30 -15.57 8.08
N LYS A 134 -0.17 -16.50 7.25
CA LYS A 134 0.48 -16.84 5.99
C LYS A 134 0.06 -15.80 4.96
N GLY A 135 0.90 -14.83 4.73
CA GLY A 135 0.63 -13.75 3.78
C GLY A 135 1.76 -13.56 2.80
N HIS A 136 1.57 -12.61 1.90
CA HIS A 136 2.57 -12.21 0.94
C HIS A 136 2.94 -10.74 1.12
N ILE A 137 4.24 -10.46 0.98
CA ILE A 137 4.77 -9.11 0.88
C ILE A 137 5.43 -9.01 -0.49
N ALA A 138 4.92 -8.15 -1.33
CA ALA A 138 5.45 -7.88 -2.66
C ALA A 138 5.91 -6.43 -2.76
N CYS A 139 7.07 -6.22 -3.33
CA CYS A 139 7.69 -4.90 -3.44
C CYS A 139 8.24 -4.68 -4.83
N ILE A 140 8.12 -3.46 -5.30
CA ILE A 140 8.77 -3.00 -6.54
C ILE A 140 9.43 -1.64 -6.35
#